data_aa72bc9eb950335fa4e450bc5e3ea550
#
_entry.id   aa72bc9eb950335fa4e450bc5e3ea550
#
_cell.length_a   1.000
_cell.length_b   1.000
_cell.length_c   1.000
_cell.angle_alpha   90.00
_cell.angle_beta   90.00
_cell.angle_gamma   90.00
#
_symmetry.space_group_name_H-M   'P 1'
#
loop_
_entity.id
_entity.type
_entity.pdbx_description
1 polymer ?
#
loop_
_entity_poly.entity_id
_entity_poly.type
_entity_poly.pdbx_seq_one_letter_code
_entity_poly.pdbx_strand_id
1 'polypeptide(L)'
;MSTSQTWKTLFSEWPAGIPRRGVLVNSLNEATPFKSYMIRGDTLLLERNNPDSLGARYILLGFDTISSVKFTDPLKESVFNAAGFVGKLSLQ
;
A
#
# COMPACT_ATOMS: atom_id res chain seq x y z
N MET A 1 -16.03 -11.75 0.38
CA MET A 1 -14.59 -11.56 0.56
C MET A 1 -14.31 -10.63 1.72
N SER A 2 -13.34 -10.94 2.51
CA SER A 2 -12.97 -10.07 3.63
C SER A 2 -12.09 -8.91 3.15
N THR A 3 -12.09 -7.81 3.91
CA THR A 3 -11.23 -6.67 3.65
C THR A 3 -9.74 -7.09 3.66
N SER A 4 -9.37 -7.98 4.59
CA SER A 4 -7.98 -8.44 4.69
C SER A 4 -7.55 -9.19 3.43
N GLN A 5 -8.44 -9.99 2.83
CA GLN A 5 -8.11 -10.71 1.61
C GLN A 5 -7.89 -9.75 0.44
N THR A 6 -8.67 -8.68 0.36
CA THR A 6 -8.50 -7.67 -0.68
C THR A 6 -7.12 -7.03 -0.61
N TRP A 7 -6.69 -6.62 0.58
CA TRP A 7 -5.37 -6.00 0.76
C TRP A 7 -4.23 -6.99 0.58
N LYS A 8 -4.41 -8.22 1.06
CA LYS A 8 -3.41 -9.26 0.88
C LYS A 8 -3.17 -9.53 -0.61
N THR A 9 -4.24 -9.59 -1.39
CA THR A 9 -4.15 -9.77 -2.84
C THR A 9 -3.42 -8.60 -3.49
N LEU A 10 -3.75 -7.36 -3.12
CA LEU A 10 -3.09 -6.19 -3.67
C LEU A 10 -1.58 -6.23 -3.43
N PHE A 11 -1.17 -6.46 -2.18
CA PHE A 11 0.25 -6.46 -1.85
C PHE A 11 1.00 -7.66 -2.44
N SER A 12 0.33 -8.82 -2.55
CA SER A 12 0.93 -10.02 -3.15
C SER A 12 1.10 -9.88 -4.65
N GLU A 13 0.18 -9.17 -5.31
CA GLU A 13 0.16 -8.98 -6.76
C GLU A 13 0.34 -7.52 -7.12
N TRP A 14 1.27 -6.85 -6.45
CA TRP A 14 1.49 -5.42 -6.63
C TRP A 14 1.67 -5.09 -8.11
N PRO A 15 0.95 -4.09 -8.62
CA PRO A 15 1.04 -3.74 -10.05
C PRO A 15 2.46 -3.35 -10.45
N ALA A 16 2.95 -3.95 -11.54
CA ALA A 16 4.34 -3.80 -11.95
C ALA A 16 4.73 -2.36 -12.28
N GLY A 17 3.78 -1.58 -12.76
CA GLY A 17 4.05 -0.19 -13.14
C GLY A 17 4.01 0.81 -11.98
N ILE A 18 3.71 0.36 -10.78
CA ILE A 18 3.61 1.23 -9.62
C ILE A 18 4.79 0.95 -8.68
N PRO A 19 5.58 1.96 -8.32
CA PRO A 19 6.64 1.75 -7.33
C PRO A 19 6.08 1.21 -6.03
N ARG A 20 6.82 0.32 -5.37
CA ARG A 20 6.36 -0.35 -4.15
C ARG A 20 6.54 0.55 -2.94
N ARG A 21 5.94 1.72 -2.99
CA ARG A 21 6.02 2.72 -1.94
C ARG A 21 4.73 3.56 -1.92
N GLY A 22 4.50 4.21 -0.81
CA GLY A 22 3.32 5.03 -0.64
C GLY A 22 3.06 5.32 0.82
N VAL A 23 1.80 5.56 1.14
CA VAL A 23 1.35 5.79 2.51
C VAL A 23 0.21 4.83 2.82
N LEU A 24 0.38 4.04 3.87
CA LEU A 24 -0.66 3.13 4.35
C LEU A 24 -1.39 3.80 5.50
N VAL A 25 -2.72 3.80 5.42
CA VAL A 25 -3.57 4.32 6.50
C VAL A 25 -4.30 3.15 7.13
N ASN A 26 -4.19 3.03 8.45
CA ASN A 26 -4.82 1.93 9.16
C ASN A 26 -6.22 2.33 9.69
N SER A 27 -6.90 1.39 10.33
CA SER A 27 -8.26 1.60 10.83
C SER A 27 -8.35 2.62 11.96
N LEU A 28 -7.22 2.98 12.56
CA LEU A 28 -7.14 4.04 13.57
C LEU A 28 -6.81 5.40 12.94
N ASN A 29 -6.83 5.47 11.62
CA ASN A 29 -6.53 6.67 10.85
C ASN A 29 -5.08 7.16 11.02
N GLU A 30 -4.18 6.24 11.32
CA GLU A 30 -2.75 6.53 11.38
C GLU A 30 -2.13 6.30 10.01
N ALA A 31 -1.29 7.22 9.57
CA ALA A 31 -0.65 7.16 8.26
C ALA A 31 0.81 6.75 8.42
N THR A 32 1.21 5.73 7.67
CA THR A 32 2.58 5.22 7.69
C THR A 32 3.17 5.26 6.29
N PRO A 33 4.09 6.21 6.02
CA PRO A 33 4.82 6.19 4.76
C PRO A 33 5.74 4.97 4.71
N PHE A 34 5.82 4.33 3.55
CA PHE A 34 6.69 3.18 3.38
C PHE A 34 7.40 3.24 2.03
N LYS A 35 8.59 2.68 1.97
CA LYS A 35 9.38 2.61 0.73
C LYS A 35 9.55 1.18 0.22
N SER A 36 9.17 0.19 1.02
CA SER A 36 9.21 -1.21 0.64
C SER A 36 8.41 -2.02 1.64
N TYR A 37 8.16 -3.29 1.34
CA TYR A 37 7.41 -4.17 2.23
C TYR A 37 7.73 -5.63 1.98
N MET A 38 7.38 -6.46 2.95
CA MET A 38 7.44 -7.91 2.85
C MET A 38 6.15 -8.50 3.44
N ILE A 39 5.82 -9.71 3.03
CA ILE A 39 4.59 -10.39 3.45
C ILE A 39 4.94 -11.72 4.12
N ARG A 40 4.27 -12.01 5.21
CA ARG A 40 4.34 -13.33 5.84
C ARG A 40 2.94 -13.71 6.31
N GLY A 41 2.34 -14.70 5.64
CA GLY A 41 0.98 -15.13 5.97
C GLY A 41 -0.01 -13.98 5.85
N ASP A 42 -0.71 -13.67 6.92
CA ASP A 42 -1.69 -12.59 6.96
C ASP A 42 -1.12 -11.29 7.51
N THR A 43 0.21 -11.18 7.59
CA THR A 43 0.88 -9.99 8.10
C THR A 43 1.69 -9.30 7.02
N LEU A 44 1.80 -7.99 7.16
CA LEU A 44 2.52 -7.11 6.26
C LEU A 44 3.59 -6.38 7.06
N LEU A 45 4.83 -6.43 6.56
CA LEU A 45 5.94 -5.71 7.16
C LEU A 45 6.28 -4.52 6.27
N LEU A 46 6.14 -3.31 6.80
CA LEU A 46 6.48 -2.09 6.07
C LEU A 46 7.85 -1.59 6.47
N GLU A 47 8.62 -1.15 5.49
CA GLU A 47 9.87 -0.43 5.74
C GLU A 47 9.59 1.06 5.59
N ARG A 48 9.82 1.82 6.65
CA ARG A 48 9.56 3.27 6.67
C ARG A 48 10.67 4.02 5.94
N ASN A 49 10.32 5.20 5.39
CA ASN A 49 11.32 6.08 4.79
C ASN A 49 12.28 6.62 5.85
N ASN A 50 11.73 6.97 7.02
CA ASN A 50 12.50 7.49 8.15
C ASN A 50 11.96 6.87 9.43
N PRO A 51 12.79 6.75 10.50
CA PRO A 51 12.28 6.30 11.79
C PRO A 51 11.17 7.23 12.29
N ASP A 52 10.19 6.67 12.99
CA ASP A 52 9.14 7.48 13.60
C ASP A 52 9.67 8.14 14.90
N SER A 53 8.78 8.83 15.63
CA SER A 53 9.17 9.55 16.84
C SER A 53 9.74 8.65 17.93
N LEU A 54 9.45 7.35 17.86
CA LEU A 54 9.97 6.36 18.81
C LEU A 54 11.15 5.57 18.25
N GLY A 55 11.59 5.90 17.05
CA GLY A 55 12.71 5.23 16.39
C GLY A 55 12.33 3.99 15.60
N ALA A 56 11.04 3.74 15.38
CA ALA A 56 10.61 2.56 14.63
C ALA A 56 10.90 2.73 13.15
N ARG A 57 11.61 1.75 12.57
CA ARG A 57 11.98 1.72 11.16
C ARG A 57 11.08 0.75 10.38
N TYR A 58 10.52 -0.22 11.06
CA TYR A 58 9.69 -1.26 10.46
C TYR A 58 8.38 -1.36 11.22
N ILE A 59 7.29 -1.55 10.49
CA ILE A 59 5.96 -1.69 11.09
C ILE A 59 5.39 -3.02 10.63
N LEU A 60 5.02 -3.85 11.59
CA LEU A 60 4.33 -5.12 11.30
C LEU A 60 2.85 -4.95 11.63
N LEU A 61 1.99 -5.30 10.69
CA LEU A 61 0.55 -5.17 10.90
C LEU A 61 -0.20 -6.26 10.16
N GLY A 62 -1.44 -6.49 10.56
CA GLY A 62 -2.32 -7.43 9.86
C GLY A 62 -3.02 -6.73 8.70
N PHE A 63 -3.30 -7.49 7.65
CA PHE A 63 -4.02 -6.93 6.50
C PHE A 63 -5.41 -6.41 6.87
N ASP A 64 -6.02 -6.96 7.91
CA ASP A 64 -7.35 -6.57 8.37
C ASP A 64 -7.39 -5.17 9.00
N THR A 65 -6.23 -4.58 9.30
CA THR A 65 -6.16 -3.24 9.87
C THR A 65 -6.01 -2.15 8.81
N ILE A 66 -5.86 -2.50 7.55
CA ILE A 66 -5.64 -1.53 6.48
C ILE A 66 -6.96 -0.88 6.08
N SER A 67 -6.99 0.45 6.06
CA SER A 67 -8.13 1.24 5.63
C SER A 67 -7.93 1.77 4.20
N SER A 68 -6.73 2.25 3.88
CA SER A 68 -6.43 2.73 2.54
C SER A 68 -4.94 2.72 2.28
N VAL A 69 -4.58 2.77 1.01
CA VAL A 69 -3.19 2.92 0.57
C VAL A 69 -3.17 4.09 -0.41
N LYS A 70 -2.28 5.04 -0.17
CA LYS A 70 -2.13 6.22 -1.02
C LYS A 70 -0.85 6.10 -1.82
N PHE A 71 -0.96 6.32 -3.12
CA PHE A 71 0.22 6.36 -3.98
C PHE A 71 0.73 7.81 -4.04
N THR A 72 2.02 7.97 -3.84
CA THR A 72 2.64 9.30 -3.79
C THR A 72 3.38 9.66 -5.07
N ASP A 73 3.51 8.71 -6.00
CA ASP A 73 4.14 8.98 -7.29
C ASP A 73 3.10 9.47 -8.30
N PRO A 74 3.50 10.35 -9.23
CA PRO A 74 2.61 10.76 -10.32
C PRO A 74 2.48 9.61 -11.31
N LEU A 75 1.30 8.98 -11.35
CA LEU A 75 1.06 7.79 -12.16
C LEU A 75 0.07 8.12 -13.28
N LYS A 76 0.29 7.49 -14.45
CA LYS A 76 -0.60 7.66 -15.59
C LYS A 76 -1.75 6.67 -15.53
N GLU A 77 -2.85 7.04 -16.18
CA GLU A 77 -4.02 6.18 -16.25
C GLU A 77 -3.68 4.79 -16.81
N SER A 78 -2.76 4.73 -17.78
CA SER A 78 -2.36 3.46 -18.40
C SER A 78 -1.79 2.46 -17.38
N VAL A 79 -1.12 2.97 -16.34
CA VAL A 79 -0.57 2.11 -15.29
C VAL A 79 -1.71 1.43 -14.52
N PHE A 80 -2.74 2.19 -14.20
CA PHE A 80 -3.90 1.64 -13.49
C PHE A 80 -4.71 0.69 -14.38
N ASN A 81 -4.85 1.02 -15.66
CA ASN A 81 -5.55 0.14 -16.60
C ASN A 81 -4.82 -1.20 -16.73
N ALA A 82 -3.50 -1.18 -16.78
CA ALA A 82 -2.69 -2.39 -16.84
C ALA A 82 -2.84 -3.25 -15.58
N ALA A 83 -3.17 -2.62 -14.46
CA ALA A 83 -3.39 -3.31 -13.19
C ALA A 83 -4.82 -3.84 -13.05
N GLY A 84 -5.69 -3.58 -14.02
CA GLY A 84 -7.06 -4.10 -14.01
C GLY A 84 -8.13 -3.08 -13.64
N PHE A 85 -7.74 -1.83 -13.36
CA PHE A 85 -8.72 -0.79 -13.07
C PHE A 85 -9.35 -0.27 -14.37
N VAL A 86 -10.65 -0.06 -14.36
CA VAL A 86 -11.39 0.43 -15.52
C VAL A 86 -11.98 1.79 -15.22
N GLY A 87 -12.12 2.59 -16.26
CA GLY A 87 -12.65 3.94 -16.14
C GLY A 87 -11.66 4.96 -16.67
N LYS A 88 -11.90 6.22 -16.37
CA LYS A 88 -11.07 7.31 -16.83
C LYS A 88 -10.75 8.28 -15.70
N LEU A 89 -9.52 8.75 -15.69
CA LEU A 89 -9.11 9.84 -14.81
C LEU A 89 -9.26 11.17 -15.54
N SER A 90 -9.55 12.21 -14.81
CA SER A 90 -9.78 13.53 -15.41
C SER A 90 -8.49 14.23 -15.86
N LEU A 91 -7.37 13.88 -15.23
CA LEU A 91 -6.08 14.49 -15.53
C LEU A 91 -5.07 13.41 -15.89
N GLN A 92 -4.34 13.62 -16.98
CA GLN A 92 -3.33 12.70 -17.46
C GLN A 92 -2.00 13.40 -17.68
#